data_8d297989512a19fd48e11e76ab4a506e
#
_entry.id   8d297989512a19fd48e11e76ab4a506e
#
_cell.length_a   1.000
_cell.length_b   1.000
_cell.length_c   1.000
_cell.angle_alpha   90.00
_cell.angle_beta   90.00
_cell.angle_gamma   90.00
#
_symmetry.space_group_name_H-M   'P 1'
#
loop_
_entity.id
_entity.type
_entity.pdbx_description
1 polymer ?
#
loop_
_entity_poly.entity_id
_entity_poly.type
_entity_poly.pdbx_seq_one_letter_code
_entity_poly.pdbx_strand_id
1 'polypeptide(L)'
;MTDPALARVLAILSGVAGADRVPREAGADTPLGENGYWLDSVDMLEVILACEHEFDISLADPDELTEEALASAGSLAALIARKLA
;
A
#
# COMPACT_ATOMS: atom_id res chain seq x y z
N MET A 1 2.43 8.26 -17.23
CA MET A 1 3.16 9.06 -16.25
C MET A 1 3.06 8.39 -14.87
N THR A 2 4.18 8.17 -14.20
CA THR A 2 4.18 7.46 -12.94
C THR A 2 3.73 8.38 -11.80
N ASP A 3 2.76 7.93 -11.02
CA ASP A 3 2.34 8.62 -9.81
C ASP A 3 3.44 8.46 -8.75
N PRO A 4 4.02 9.56 -8.25
CA PRO A 4 5.08 9.46 -7.23
C PRO A 4 4.64 8.72 -5.97
N ALA A 5 3.38 8.89 -5.56
CA ALA A 5 2.87 8.17 -4.39
C ALA A 5 2.82 6.67 -4.66
N LEU A 6 2.38 6.25 -5.85
CA LEU A 6 2.33 4.85 -6.22
C LEU A 6 3.72 4.21 -6.19
N ALA A 7 4.73 4.87 -6.74
CA ALA A 7 6.09 4.34 -6.76
C ALA A 7 6.61 4.08 -5.35
N ARG A 8 6.35 5.01 -4.44
CA ARG A 8 6.78 4.89 -3.04
C ARG A 8 5.99 3.79 -2.31
N VAL A 9 4.69 3.69 -2.59
CA VAL A 9 3.86 2.63 -2.03
C VAL A 9 4.37 1.24 -2.49
N LEU A 10 4.68 1.11 -3.77
CA LEU A 10 5.21 -0.16 -4.29
C LEU A 10 6.53 -0.54 -3.61
N ALA A 11 7.40 0.45 -3.33
CA ALA A 11 8.64 0.20 -2.62
C ALA A 11 8.38 -0.27 -1.18
N ILE A 12 7.41 0.33 -0.49
CA ILE A 12 7.03 -0.07 0.86
C ILE A 12 6.48 -1.50 0.85
N LEU A 13 5.60 -1.81 -0.10
CA LEU A 13 5.01 -3.15 -0.21
C LEU A 13 6.10 -4.21 -0.45
N SER A 14 7.06 -3.91 -1.29
CA SER A 14 8.17 -4.82 -1.56
C SER A 14 9.00 -5.07 -0.30
N GLY A 15 9.22 -4.02 0.50
CA GLY A 15 9.98 -4.13 1.74
C GLY A 15 9.27 -4.99 2.78
N VAL A 16 7.95 -4.84 2.91
CA VAL A 16 7.18 -5.62 3.88
C VAL A 16 6.99 -7.06 3.42
N ALA A 17 6.66 -7.26 2.15
CA ALA A 17 6.42 -8.60 1.60
C ALA A 17 7.68 -9.45 1.53
N GLY A 18 8.81 -8.82 1.26
CA GLY A 18 10.05 -9.54 1.00
C GLY A 18 10.13 -10.03 -0.44
N ALA A 19 11.34 -10.31 -0.91
CA ALA A 19 11.60 -10.66 -2.31
C ALA A 19 10.75 -11.84 -2.81
N ASP A 20 10.47 -12.81 -1.94
CA ASP A 20 9.76 -14.03 -2.33
C ASP A 20 8.29 -13.81 -2.67
N ARG A 21 7.69 -12.74 -2.16
CA ARG A 21 6.27 -12.47 -2.34
C ARG A 21 5.96 -11.32 -3.30
N VAL A 22 6.98 -10.60 -3.77
CA VAL A 22 6.74 -9.49 -4.70
C VAL A 22 6.31 -10.04 -6.05
N PRO A 23 5.12 -9.66 -6.55
CA PRO A 23 4.68 -10.10 -7.87
C PRO A 23 5.62 -9.60 -8.96
N ARG A 24 5.78 -10.43 -10.01
CA ARG A 24 6.71 -10.13 -11.10
C ARG A 24 6.41 -8.79 -11.80
N GLU A 25 5.14 -8.49 -11.97
CA GLU A 25 4.70 -7.26 -12.64
C GLU A 25 3.84 -6.41 -11.72
N ALA A 26 4.36 -6.14 -10.52
CA ALA A 26 3.63 -5.35 -9.54
C ALA A 26 3.37 -3.93 -10.05
N GLY A 27 2.14 -3.46 -9.88
CA GLY A 27 1.72 -2.14 -10.29
C GLY A 27 0.46 -1.71 -9.55
N ALA A 28 -0.21 -0.70 -10.07
CA ALA A 28 -1.38 -0.11 -9.41
C ALA A 28 -2.50 -1.14 -9.15
N ASP A 29 -2.70 -2.06 -10.08
CA ASP A 29 -3.80 -3.03 -9.98
C ASP A 29 -3.44 -4.26 -9.13
N THR A 30 -2.21 -4.36 -8.66
CA THR A 30 -1.76 -5.53 -7.90
C THR A 30 -2.44 -5.58 -6.54
N PRO A 31 -3.17 -6.67 -6.22
CA PRO A 31 -3.81 -6.80 -4.92
C PRO A 31 -2.80 -6.87 -3.77
N LEU A 32 -3.19 -6.37 -2.62
CA LEU A 32 -2.34 -6.48 -1.42
C LEU A 32 -2.45 -7.86 -0.78
N GLY A 33 -3.60 -8.51 -0.92
CA GLY A 33 -3.85 -9.86 -0.40
C GLY A 33 -3.67 -10.93 -1.47
N GLU A 34 -4.66 -11.81 -1.60
CA GLU A 34 -4.66 -12.90 -2.56
C GLU A 34 -4.40 -12.42 -3.98
N ASN A 35 -3.64 -13.20 -4.72
CA ASN A 35 -3.29 -12.96 -6.11
C ASN A 35 -2.35 -11.78 -6.33
N GLY A 36 -1.78 -11.23 -5.25
CA GLY A 36 -0.81 -10.15 -5.32
C GLY A 36 0.32 -10.37 -4.32
N TYR A 37 0.41 -9.49 -3.33
CA TYR A 37 1.49 -9.57 -2.34
C TYR A 37 1.25 -10.59 -1.23
N TRP A 38 0.04 -11.13 -1.11
CA TRP A 38 -0.33 -12.12 -0.09
C TRP A 38 -0.07 -11.63 1.35
N LEU A 39 -0.33 -10.36 1.59
CA LEU A 39 -0.12 -9.77 2.92
C LEU A 39 -1.22 -10.22 3.88
N ASP A 40 -0.81 -10.61 5.09
CA ASP A 40 -1.75 -10.91 6.17
C ASP A 40 -2.03 -9.65 6.99
N SER A 41 -2.79 -9.80 8.09
CA SER A 41 -3.17 -8.66 8.93
C SER A 41 -1.97 -7.96 9.55
N VAL A 42 -0.96 -8.73 9.96
CA VAL A 42 0.26 -8.16 10.55
C VAL A 42 1.05 -7.40 9.49
N ASP A 43 1.18 -7.99 8.31
CA ASP A 43 1.86 -7.32 7.18
C ASP A 43 1.15 -6.02 6.82
N MET A 44 -0.19 -6.02 6.79
CA MET A 44 -0.97 -4.83 6.47
C MET A 44 -0.74 -3.72 7.49
N LEU A 45 -0.65 -4.08 8.77
CA LEU A 45 -0.35 -3.10 9.81
C LEU A 45 1.04 -2.49 9.57
N GLU A 46 2.03 -3.31 9.23
CA GLU A 46 3.37 -2.82 8.91
C GLU A 46 3.36 -1.86 7.73
N VAL A 47 2.59 -2.18 6.68
CA VAL A 47 2.45 -1.32 5.51
C VAL A 47 1.84 0.03 5.92
N ILE A 48 0.78 0.01 6.72
CA ILE A 48 0.12 1.24 7.17
C ILE A 48 1.09 2.11 7.96
N LEU A 49 1.82 1.51 8.91
CA LEU A 49 2.77 2.26 9.72
C LEU A 49 3.92 2.82 8.87
N ALA A 50 4.41 2.03 7.91
CA ALA A 50 5.46 2.49 7.01
C ALA A 50 4.98 3.65 6.15
N CYS A 51 3.75 3.61 5.67
CA CYS A 51 3.17 4.69 4.88
C CYS A 51 3.01 5.96 5.72
N GLU A 52 2.56 5.83 6.96
CA GLU A 52 2.46 6.99 7.86
C GLU A 52 3.81 7.67 8.03
N HIS A 53 4.84 6.85 8.22
CA HIS A 53 6.20 7.36 8.42
C HIS A 53 6.76 7.98 7.13
N GLU A 54 6.61 7.26 6.02
CA GLU A 54 7.17 7.69 4.73
C GLU A 54 6.56 9.00 4.22
N PHE A 55 5.25 9.17 4.40
CA PHE A 55 4.51 10.31 3.86
C PHE A 55 4.19 11.37 4.91
N ASP A 56 4.55 11.13 6.17
CA ASP A 56 4.27 12.03 7.30
C ASP A 56 2.77 12.34 7.39
N ILE A 57 1.94 11.30 7.38
CA ILE A 57 0.49 11.39 7.45
C ILE A 57 -0.02 10.46 8.53
N SER A 58 -1.30 10.63 8.91
CA SER A 58 -1.98 9.71 9.81
C SER A 58 -2.98 8.87 9.05
N LEU A 59 -2.92 7.55 9.23
CA LEU A 59 -3.85 6.60 8.66
C LEU A 59 -4.60 5.83 9.76
N ALA A 60 -4.82 6.49 10.89
CA ALA A 60 -5.48 5.87 12.04
C ALA A 60 -7.01 5.86 11.96
N ASP A 61 -7.60 6.61 11.03
CA ASP A 61 -9.06 6.71 10.91
C ASP A 61 -9.63 5.46 10.24
N PRO A 62 -10.44 4.66 10.97
CA PRO A 62 -11.00 3.45 10.38
C PRO A 62 -11.96 3.73 9.21
N ASP A 63 -12.54 4.92 9.12
CA ASP A 63 -13.39 5.27 8.00
C ASP A 63 -12.59 5.43 6.70
N GLU A 64 -11.29 5.65 6.79
CA GLU A 64 -10.41 5.76 5.64
C GLU A 64 -9.81 4.43 5.23
N LEU A 65 -9.60 3.52 6.19
CA LEU A 65 -8.97 2.22 5.95
C LEU A 65 -9.99 1.16 5.60
N THR A 66 -10.73 1.39 4.54
CA THR A 66 -11.76 0.47 4.06
C THR A 66 -11.14 -0.69 3.28
N GLU A 67 -11.90 -1.76 3.08
CA GLU A 67 -11.46 -2.88 2.23
C GLU A 67 -11.10 -2.38 0.84
N GLU A 68 -11.87 -1.43 0.31
CA GLU A 68 -11.65 -0.85 -0.99
C GLU A 68 -10.32 -0.10 -1.07
N ALA A 69 -10.01 0.70 -0.05
CA ALA A 69 -8.75 1.45 0.00
C ALA A 69 -7.54 0.52 0.12
N LEU A 70 -7.71 -0.61 0.79
CA LEU A 70 -6.62 -1.57 1.03
C LEU A 70 -6.62 -2.73 0.01
N ALA A 71 -7.42 -2.63 -1.06
CA ALA A 71 -7.55 -3.71 -2.02
C ALA A 71 -6.33 -3.88 -2.92
N SER A 72 -5.71 -2.78 -3.34
CA SER A 72 -4.59 -2.81 -4.27
C SER A 72 -3.58 -1.72 -3.96
N ALA A 73 -2.40 -1.82 -4.59
CA ALA A 73 -1.38 -0.79 -4.47
C ALA A 73 -1.91 0.58 -4.93
N GLY A 74 -2.67 0.60 -6.02
CA GLY A 74 -3.23 1.84 -6.56
C GLY A 74 -4.28 2.46 -5.66
N SER A 75 -5.15 1.64 -5.05
CA SER A 75 -6.17 2.18 -4.14
C SER A 75 -5.54 2.75 -2.88
N LEU A 76 -4.49 2.11 -2.35
CA LEU A 76 -3.75 2.62 -1.21
C LEU A 76 -3.03 3.93 -1.59
N ALA A 77 -2.39 3.97 -2.75
CA ALA A 77 -1.73 5.19 -3.23
C ALA A 77 -2.73 6.33 -3.41
N ALA A 78 -3.94 6.03 -3.89
CA ALA A 78 -4.99 7.04 -4.05
C ALA A 78 -5.42 7.62 -2.69
N LEU A 79 -5.55 6.77 -1.68
CA LEU A 79 -5.87 7.24 -0.33
C LEU A 79 -4.76 8.18 0.17
N ILE A 80 -3.51 7.78 0.01
CA ILE A 80 -2.38 8.60 0.45
C ILE A 80 -2.36 9.93 -0.30
N ALA A 81 -2.59 9.92 -1.61
CA ALA A 81 -2.63 11.14 -2.41
C ALA A 81 -3.70 12.12 -1.90
N ARG A 82 -4.87 11.60 -1.51
CA ARG A 82 -5.93 12.44 -0.93
C ARG A 82 -5.49 13.06 0.40
N LYS A 83 -4.74 12.32 1.21
CA LYS A 83 -4.24 12.83 2.50
C LYS A 83 -3.18 13.91 2.31
N LEU A 84 -2.42 13.84 1.22
CA LEU A 84 -1.36 14.80 0.93
C LEU A 84 -1.88 16.07 0.26
N ALA A 85 -3.07 16.03 -0.25
CA ALA A 85 -3.66 17.19 -0.96
C ALA A 85 -4.02 18.32 -0.03
#